data_923878a0d39e6318ee775e7701b03d7e
#
_entry.id   923878a0d39e6318ee775e7701b03d7e
#
_cell.length_a   1.000
_cell.length_b   1.000
_cell.length_c   1.000
_cell.angle_alpha   90.00
_cell.angle_beta   90.00
_cell.angle_gamma   90.00
#
_symmetry.space_group_name_H-M   'P 1'
#
loop_
_entity.id
_entity.type
_entity.pdbx_description
1 polymer ?
#
loop_
_entity_poly.entity_id
_entity_poly.type
_entity_poly.pdbx_seq_one_letter_code
_entity_poly.pdbx_strand_id
1 'polypeptide(L)'
;MQSRKIIHAALPLSLMLALAACGGGTEETANNKAAPAAEHEEGGNAHADEGKITLSADQIASAGIQTARPLLGGAGTIELPATIDGDPQGTQVVSAAIGGRVVSLTRNLGQAIGRGQTLAIIESREAASLNAETEAARARLSLANSNLAREQRLFSQRVSPEQDLIAARTAATEARIALRLAQQQVAAAGTGGGGLNRIGIVAPMSGQVIGRSVVLGQTVAADAELFRVANLSSVSLSLNLQAQDAGRVRPGATVSVKAGGRHATAKITFVS
;
A
#
# COMPACT_ATOMS: atom_id res chain seq x y z
N MET A 1 31.87 -30.04 -8.06
CA MET A 1 33.04 -29.35 -8.61
C MET A 1 32.59 -28.01 -9.20
N GLN A 2 33.20 -27.00 -8.73
CA GLN A 2 33.40 -25.61 -9.05
C GLN A 2 32.37 -24.60 -8.46
N SER A 3 32.78 -24.10 -7.30
CA SER A 3 32.38 -22.84 -6.69
C SER A 3 32.88 -21.65 -7.52
N ARG A 4 32.02 -20.67 -7.77
CA ARG A 4 32.44 -19.33 -8.17
C ARG A 4 32.05 -18.32 -7.09
N LYS A 5 33.07 -17.93 -6.33
CA LYS A 5 33.06 -16.76 -5.46
C LYS A 5 33.20 -15.51 -6.35
N ILE A 6 32.31 -14.55 -6.20
CA ILE A 6 32.47 -13.20 -6.76
C ILE A 6 32.83 -12.28 -5.59
N ILE A 7 34.03 -11.73 -5.69
CA ILE A 7 34.66 -10.80 -4.76
C ILE A 7 34.17 -9.39 -5.11
N HIS A 8 33.66 -8.68 -4.12
CA HIS A 8 33.35 -7.26 -4.22
C HIS A 8 34.60 -6.47 -3.81
N ALA A 9 35.14 -5.69 -4.76
CA ALA A 9 36.17 -4.72 -4.49
C ALA A 9 35.52 -3.34 -4.25
N ALA A 10 35.71 -2.80 -3.07
CA ALA A 10 35.43 -1.43 -2.71
C ALA A 10 36.65 -0.56 -3.05
N LEU A 11 36.44 0.58 -3.69
CA LEU A 11 37.44 1.61 -3.86
C LEU A 11 36.85 2.96 -3.41
N PRO A 12 37.48 3.66 -2.46
CA PRO A 12 37.12 5.04 -2.17
C PRO A 12 38.00 5.99 -2.99
N LEU A 13 37.38 6.95 -3.67
CA LEU A 13 38.11 8.05 -4.30
C LEU A 13 37.76 9.37 -3.62
N SER A 14 38.65 9.78 -2.71
CA SER A 14 38.75 11.13 -2.17
C SER A 14 39.39 12.04 -3.20
N LEU A 15 38.77 13.20 -3.52
CA LEU A 15 39.49 14.29 -4.17
C LEU A 15 39.07 15.63 -3.53
N MET A 16 39.95 16.13 -2.66
CA MET A 16 40.04 17.52 -2.26
C MET A 16 40.63 18.33 -3.41
N LEU A 17 40.06 19.48 -3.71
CA LEU A 17 40.78 20.57 -4.31
C LEU A 17 40.30 21.90 -3.75
N ALA A 18 41.17 22.50 -2.93
CA ALA A 18 41.13 23.89 -2.49
C ALA A 18 41.85 24.73 -3.53
N LEU A 19 41.32 25.87 -3.90
CA LEU A 19 42.11 26.99 -4.38
C LEU A 19 41.50 28.30 -3.90
N ALA A 20 42.31 28.99 -3.15
CA ALA A 20 42.19 30.39 -2.71
C ALA A 20 42.70 31.32 -3.82
N ALA A 21 42.24 32.56 -3.79
CA ALA A 21 43.01 33.80 -3.97
C ALA A 21 42.07 34.94 -4.32
N CYS A 22 42.00 35.91 -3.47
CA CYS A 22 42.66 37.22 -3.50
C CYS A 22 42.01 38.19 -4.47
N GLY A 23 41.63 39.35 -4.06
CA GLY A 23 42.11 40.53 -3.46
C GLY A 23 41.00 41.58 -3.51
N GLY A 24 40.81 42.41 -2.56
CA GLY A 24 41.64 43.51 -2.15
C GLY A 24 40.96 44.78 -2.58
N GLY A 25 40.57 45.57 -1.65
CA GLY A 25 41.11 46.79 -1.12
C GLY A 25 40.10 47.88 -1.14
N THR A 26 39.94 48.37 0.05
CA THR A 26 40.19 49.67 0.72
C THR A 26 39.07 50.68 0.53
N GLU A 27 38.39 50.96 1.58
CA GLU A 27 38.41 52.10 2.50
C GLU A 27 38.68 53.43 1.82
N GLU A 28 37.79 54.42 2.01
CA GLU A 28 38.15 55.58 2.83
C GLU A 28 36.96 56.52 3.04
N THR A 29 36.85 56.89 4.24
CA THR A 29 36.11 57.94 4.93
C THR A 29 36.36 59.35 4.43
N ALA A 30 35.42 60.26 4.64
CA ALA A 30 35.50 61.54 5.30
C ALA A 30 34.56 62.57 4.67
N ASN A 31 33.50 62.96 5.36
CA ASN A 31 33.40 64.15 6.22
C ASN A 31 33.76 65.46 5.56
N ASN A 32 32.81 66.36 5.34
CA ASN A 32 32.77 67.74 5.85
C ASN A 32 31.62 68.55 5.21
N LYS A 33 30.68 68.99 5.92
CA LYS A 33 30.44 70.26 6.65
C LYS A 33 30.28 71.51 5.79
N ALA A 34 29.12 72.11 6.02
CA ALA A 34 28.79 73.54 6.02
C ALA A 34 28.33 74.20 4.71
N ALA A 35 27.13 74.74 4.92
CA ALA A 35 26.41 75.77 4.17
C ALA A 35 27.21 77.14 4.15
N PRO A 36 26.75 78.26 3.54
CA PRO A 36 25.37 78.65 3.30
C PRO A 36 25.07 79.39 1.96
N ALA A 37 23.75 79.49 1.70
CA ALA A 37 23.03 80.60 1.08
C ALA A 37 23.53 81.32 -0.17
N ALA A 38 22.70 81.29 -1.20
CA ALA A 38 22.29 82.49 -1.93
C ALA A 38 21.02 82.18 -2.75
N GLU A 39 20.02 83.05 -2.51
CA GLU A 39 18.79 83.20 -3.26
C GLU A 39 19.09 83.51 -4.76
N HIS A 40 18.37 82.89 -5.65
CA HIS A 40 17.92 83.52 -6.89
C HIS A 40 16.60 82.91 -7.30
N GLU A 41 15.68 83.79 -7.37
CA GLU A 41 14.32 83.59 -7.96
C GLU A 41 14.41 83.35 -9.47
N GLU A 42 13.28 82.83 -9.96
CA GLU A 42 12.71 82.87 -11.29
C GLU A 42 13.03 81.70 -12.24
N GLY A 43 11.98 81.15 -12.68
CA GLY A 43 11.88 80.40 -13.92
C GLY A 43 10.95 79.22 -13.86
N GLY A 44 9.65 79.51 -13.88
CA GLY A 44 8.66 78.45 -14.09
C GLY A 44 8.92 77.59 -15.32
N ASN A 45 9.00 76.31 -15.13
CA ASN A 45 8.72 75.36 -16.18
C ASN A 45 7.78 74.29 -15.62
N ALA A 46 6.50 74.57 -15.81
CA ALA A 46 5.45 73.61 -15.67
C ALA A 46 5.69 72.48 -16.73
N HIS A 47 6.42 71.48 -16.35
CA HIS A 47 6.26 70.20 -17.05
C HIS A 47 4.89 69.68 -16.64
N ALA A 48 3.92 69.88 -17.54
CA ALA A 48 2.64 69.22 -17.50
C ALA A 48 2.86 67.72 -17.25
N ASP A 49 2.28 67.25 -16.17
CA ASP A 49 2.17 65.83 -15.81
C ASP A 49 1.20 65.21 -16.86
N GLU A 50 1.70 65.01 -18.08
CA GLU A 50 0.92 64.49 -19.21
C GLU A 50 0.48 63.05 -18.88
N GLY A 51 -0.77 62.94 -18.47
CA GLY A 51 -1.44 61.68 -18.25
C GLY A 51 -2.08 61.49 -16.89
N LYS A 52 -1.90 62.44 -15.93
CA LYS A 52 -2.53 62.33 -14.65
C LYS A 52 -3.77 63.20 -14.56
N ILE A 53 -4.93 62.58 -14.65
CA ILE A 53 -6.22 63.26 -14.47
C ILE A 53 -6.63 63.13 -13.02
N THR A 54 -6.71 64.24 -12.29
CA THR A 54 -7.22 64.26 -10.94
C THR A 54 -8.72 64.56 -10.99
N LEU A 55 -9.53 63.60 -10.58
CA LEU A 55 -10.98 63.73 -10.48
C LEU A 55 -11.41 63.83 -9.03
N SER A 56 -12.34 64.72 -8.74
CA SER A 56 -12.97 64.78 -7.42
C SER A 56 -13.98 63.63 -7.26
N ALA A 57 -14.33 63.28 -6.01
CA ALA A 57 -15.29 62.22 -5.73
C ALA A 57 -16.66 62.47 -6.41
N ASP A 58 -17.07 63.76 -6.49
CA ASP A 58 -18.32 64.15 -7.12
C ASP A 58 -18.27 64.00 -8.67
N GLN A 59 -17.11 64.28 -9.27
CA GLN A 59 -16.90 64.06 -10.71
C GLN A 59 -16.86 62.58 -11.06
N ILE A 60 -16.30 61.72 -10.20
CA ILE A 60 -16.32 60.28 -10.38
C ILE A 60 -17.76 59.77 -10.30
N ALA A 61 -18.54 60.22 -9.34
CA ALA A 61 -19.94 59.81 -9.18
C ALA A 61 -20.83 60.29 -10.32
N SER A 62 -20.67 61.57 -10.76
CA SER A 62 -21.47 62.13 -11.86
C SER A 62 -21.12 61.53 -13.23
N ALA A 63 -19.90 61.07 -13.42
CA ALA A 63 -19.45 60.36 -14.62
C ALA A 63 -19.84 58.86 -14.64
N GLY A 64 -20.48 58.34 -13.59
CA GLY A 64 -20.85 56.92 -13.49
C GLY A 64 -19.68 55.96 -13.40
N ILE A 65 -18.49 56.45 -13.01
CA ILE A 65 -17.30 55.64 -12.93
C ILE A 65 -17.38 54.77 -11.66
N GLN A 66 -17.42 53.46 -11.83
CA GLN A 66 -17.34 52.50 -10.74
C GLN A 66 -15.90 52.09 -10.54
N THR A 67 -15.34 52.35 -9.36
CA THR A 67 -14.00 51.88 -8.97
C THR A 67 -14.12 50.53 -8.31
N ALA A 68 -13.43 49.51 -8.82
CA ALA A 68 -13.28 48.21 -8.18
C ALA A 68 -11.83 48.03 -7.69
N ARG A 69 -11.68 47.58 -6.50
CA ARG A 69 -10.35 47.13 -6.01
C ARG A 69 -10.11 45.70 -6.49
N PRO A 70 -9.10 45.42 -7.30
CA PRO A 70 -8.79 44.05 -7.63
C PRO A 70 -8.38 43.31 -6.36
N LEU A 71 -9.04 42.19 -6.11
CA LEU A 71 -8.61 41.24 -5.08
C LEU A 71 -7.42 40.45 -5.65
N LEU A 72 -6.23 40.74 -5.14
CA LEU A 72 -5.05 39.95 -5.41
C LEU A 72 -5.16 38.62 -4.65
N GLY A 73 -5.24 37.51 -5.38
CA GLY A 73 -5.08 36.19 -4.82
C GLY A 73 -6.36 35.41 -4.57
N GLY A 74 -6.98 34.94 -5.59
CA GLY A 74 -7.67 33.66 -5.51
C GLY A 74 -6.62 32.56 -5.57
N ALA A 75 -6.62 31.61 -4.62
CA ALA A 75 -5.83 30.40 -4.77
C ALA A 75 -6.30 29.73 -6.08
N GLY A 76 -5.45 29.77 -7.10
CA GLY A 76 -5.78 29.21 -8.40
C GLY A 76 -6.10 27.74 -8.24
N THR A 77 -7.29 27.33 -8.66
CA THR A 77 -7.69 25.91 -8.66
C THR A 77 -7.10 25.28 -9.92
N ILE A 78 -6.41 24.17 -9.75
CA ILE A 78 -5.90 23.33 -10.84
C ILE A 78 -6.89 22.18 -11.00
N GLU A 79 -7.53 22.06 -12.15
CA GLU A 79 -8.39 20.92 -12.47
C GLU A 79 -7.61 19.95 -13.38
N LEU A 80 -7.52 18.69 -12.96
CA LEU A 80 -6.78 17.65 -13.67
C LEU A 80 -7.66 16.41 -13.83
N PRO A 81 -7.57 15.72 -14.97
CA PRO A 81 -8.18 14.42 -15.13
C PRO A 81 -7.47 13.43 -14.23
N ALA A 82 -8.23 12.59 -13.54
CA ALA A 82 -7.71 11.55 -12.66
C ALA A 82 -8.30 10.19 -13.03
N THR A 83 -7.48 9.15 -12.91
CA THR A 83 -7.92 7.76 -13.02
C THR A 83 -8.13 7.19 -11.62
N ILE A 84 -9.24 6.49 -11.42
CA ILE A 84 -9.54 5.80 -10.17
C ILE A 84 -8.98 4.39 -10.29
N ASP A 85 -8.04 4.06 -9.42
CA ASP A 85 -7.43 2.75 -9.32
C ASP A 85 -7.78 2.12 -7.97
N GLY A 86 -7.80 0.78 -7.92
CA GLY A 86 -7.87 0.08 -6.63
C GLY A 86 -6.64 0.42 -5.79
N ASP A 87 -6.84 0.54 -4.48
CA ASP A 87 -5.72 0.70 -3.55
C ASP A 87 -4.76 -0.50 -3.70
N PRO A 88 -3.48 -0.30 -4.07
CA PRO A 88 -2.53 -1.42 -4.19
C PRO A 88 -2.36 -2.20 -2.90
N GLN A 89 -2.47 -1.56 -1.74
CA GLN A 89 -2.41 -2.21 -0.44
C GLN A 89 -3.73 -2.92 -0.07
N GLY A 90 -4.83 -2.48 -0.66
CA GLY A 90 -6.17 -3.07 -0.52
C GLY A 90 -6.47 -4.15 -1.55
N THR A 91 -5.53 -4.51 -2.45
CA THR A 91 -5.73 -5.52 -3.49
C THR A 91 -4.84 -6.73 -3.26
N GLN A 92 -5.42 -7.93 -3.30
CA GLN A 92 -4.68 -9.18 -3.15
C GLN A 92 -5.01 -10.16 -4.28
N VAL A 93 -3.96 -10.82 -4.76
CA VAL A 93 -4.07 -11.94 -5.70
C VAL A 93 -4.28 -13.22 -4.91
N VAL A 94 -5.22 -14.03 -5.35
CA VAL A 94 -5.49 -15.36 -4.79
C VAL A 94 -5.05 -16.40 -5.80
N SER A 95 -3.96 -17.07 -5.49
CA SER A 95 -3.37 -18.14 -6.32
C SER A 95 -3.68 -19.52 -5.78
N ALA A 96 -3.55 -20.53 -6.62
CA ALA A 96 -3.62 -21.92 -6.22
C ALA A 96 -2.33 -22.31 -5.49
N ALA A 97 -2.40 -22.73 -4.22
CA ALA A 97 -1.22 -23.22 -3.49
C ALA A 97 -0.74 -24.59 -4.04
N ILE A 98 -1.66 -25.39 -4.59
CA ILE A 98 -1.38 -26.67 -5.22
C ILE A 98 -2.06 -26.76 -6.59
N GLY A 99 -1.48 -27.54 -7.50
CA GLY A 99 -2.07 -27.78 -8.81
C GLY A 99 -3.26 -28.75 -8.76
N GLY A 100 -4.19 -28.58 -9.69
CA GLY A 100 -5.35 -29.44 -9.78
C GLY A 100 -6.40 -28.96 -10.77
N ARG A 101 -7.57 -29.61 -10.78
CA ARG A 101 -8.71 -29.26 -11.62
C ARG A 101 -9.75 -28.49 -10.82
N VAL A 102 -10.23 -27.39 -11.34
CA VAL A 102 -11.30 -26.60 -10.69
C VAL A 102 -12.64 -27.30 -10.88
N VAL A 103 -13.24 -27.76 -9.78
CA VAL A 103 -14.51 -28.50 -9.78
C VAL A 103 -15.70 -27.67 -9.32
N SER A 104 -15.43 -26.53 -8.67
CA SER A 104 -16.49 -25.60 -8.24
C SER A 104 -15.97 -24.18 -8.20
N LEU A 105 -16.81 -23.23 -8.61
CA LEU A 105 -16.61 -21.80 -8.44
C LEU A 105 -17.78 -21.27 -7.60
N THR A 106 -17.49 -20.84 -6.38
CA THR A 106 -18.53 -20.40 -5.44
C THR A 106 -18.75 -18.90 -5.48
N ARG A 107 -17.83 -18.14 -6.12
CA ARG A 107 -17.91 -16.70 -6.25
C ARG A 107 -17.64 -16.24 -7.68
N ASN A 108 -18.37 -15.20 -8.08
CA ASN A 108 -18.23 -14.55 -9.38
C ASN A 108 -17.65 -13.16 -9.26
N LEU A 109 -17.28 -12.62 -10.42
CA LEU A 109 -16.82 -11.23 -10.54
C LEU A 109 -17.87 -10.26 -9.96
N GLY A 110 -17.44 -9.26 -9.24
CA GLY A 110 -18.30 -8.24 -8.64
C GLY A 110 -18.98 -8.65 -7.32
N GLN A 111 -18.84 -9.89 -6.87
CA GLN A 111 -19.45 -10.32 -5.61
C GLN A 111 -18.61 -9.93 -4.39
N ALA A 112 -19.30 -9.52 -3.32
CA ALA A 112 -18.69 -9.28 -2.03
C ALA A 112 -18.32 -10.62 -1.36
N ILE A 113 -17.18 -10.62 -0.68
CA ILE A 113 -16.63 -11.78 0.02
C ILE A 113 -16.08 -11.41 1.39
N GLY A 114 -16.18 -12.34 2.33
CA GLY A 114 -15.53 -12.27 3.64
C GLY A 114 -14.20 -13.00 3.67
N ARG A 115 -13.30 -12.59 4.56
CA ARG A 115 -12.05 -13.32 4.83
C ARG A 115 -12.34 -14.78 5.21
N GLY A 116 -11.59 -15.71 4.65
CA GLY A 116 -11.74 -17.15 4.86
C GLY A 116 -12.89 -17.79 4.07
N GLN A 117 -13.63 -17.01 3.28
CA GLN A 117 -14.73 -17.53 2.46
C GLN A 117 -14.18 -18.27 1.24
N THR A 118 -14.73 -19.45 0.96
CA THR A 118 -14.33 -20.26 -0.19
C THR A 118 -14.74 -19.58 -1.50
N LEU A 119 -13.77 -19.46 -2.43
CA LEU A 119 -13.92 -18.87 -3.76
C LEU A 119 -14.07 -19.95 -4.84
N ALA A 120 -13.26 -21.00 -4.71
CA ALA A 120 -13.23 -22.15 -5.63
C ALA A 120 -12.88 -23.41 -4.86
N ILE A 121 -13.20 -24.56 -5.47
CA ILE A 121 -12.74 -25.87 -5.00
C ILE A 121 -11.93 -26.51 -6.12
N ILE A 122 -10.73 -26.96 -5.77
CA ILE A 122 -9.81 -27.66 -6.66
C ILE A 122 -9.76 -29.13 -6.26
N GLU A 123 -9.83 -30.02 -7.24
CA GLU A 123 -9.58 -31.44 -7.10
C GLU A 123 -8.13 -31.73 -7.49
N SER A 124 -7.38 -32.38 -6.59
CA SER A 124 -5.94 -32.59 -6.74
C SER A 124 -5.53 -33.93 -6.08
N ARG A 125 -4.58 -34.61 -6.70
CA ARG A 125 -3.91 -35.78 -6.08
C ARG A 125 -3.10 -35.39 -4.86
N GLU A 126 -2.49 -34.22 -4.90
CA GLU A 126 -1.74 -33.68 -3.75
C GLU A 126 -2.68 -33.38 -2.56
N ALA A 127 -3.85 -32.81 -2.82
CA ALA A 127 -4.87 -32.63 -1.79
C ALA A 127 -5.29 -33.97 -1.17
N ALA A 128 -5.43 -35.03 -1.98
CA ALA A 128 -5.75 -36.36 -1.49
C ALA A 128 -4.66 -36.92 -0.57
N SER A 129 -3.38 -36.73 -0.93
CA SER A 129 -2.23 -37.13 -0.11
C SER A 129 -2.18 -36.41 1.22
N LEU A 130 -2.33 -35.07 1.22
CA LEU A 130 -2.32 -34.25 2.43
C LEU A 130 -3.48 -34.59 3.38
N ASN A 131 -4.66 -34.77 2.85
CA ASN A 131 -5.83 -35.15 3.64
C ASN A 131 -5.70 -36.57 4.20
N ALA A 132 -5.19 -37.54 3.39
CA ALA A 132 -4.94 -38.91 3.86
C ALA A 132 -3.91 -38.93 5.00
N GLU A 133 -2.81 -38.14 4.91
CA GLU A 133 -1.83 -38.03 5.98
C GLU A 133 -2.44 -37.46 7.27
N THR A 134 -3.34 -36.47 7.14
CA THR A 134 -4.07 -35.93 8.29
C THR A 134 -4.96 -36.96 8.94
N GLU A 135 -5.68 -37.77 8.16
CA GLU A 135 -6.51 -38.86 8.72
C GLU A 135 -5.65 -39.96 9.37
N ALA A 136 -4.53 -40.32 8.74
CA ALA A 136 -3.59 -41.30 9.33
C ALA A 136 -2.99 -40.78 10.65
N ALA A 137 -2.60 -39.50 10.71
CA ALA A 137 -2.08 -38.89 11.93
C ALA A 137 -3.17 -38.79 13.03
N ARG A 138 -4.42 -38.55 12.66
CA ARG A 138 -5.56 -38.55 13.60
C ARG A 138 -5.78 -39.95 14.18
N ALA A 139 -5.73 -41.00 13.35
CA ALA A 139 -5.87 -42.38 13.81
C ALA A 139 -4.72 -42.80 14.76
N ARG A 140 -3.48 -42.39 14.43
CA ARG A 140 -2.30 -42.63 15.30
C ARG A 140 -2.47 -41.95 16.66
N LEU A 141 -2.94 -40.69 16.69
CA LEU A 141 -3.20 -39.97 17.94
C LEU A 141 -4.30 -40.65 18.76
N SER A 142 -5.38 -41.10 18.11
CA SER A 142 -6.45 -41.83 18.79
C SER A 142 -5.94 -43.12 19.47
N LEU A 143 -5.12 -43.89 18.78
CA LEU A 143 -4.47 -45.08 19.33
C LEU A 143 -3.55 -44.71 20.50
N ALA A 144 -2.67 -43.73 20.34
CA ALA A 144 -1.74 -43.30 21.38
C ALA A 144 -2.48 -42.78 22.62
N ASN A 145 -3.58 -42.03 22.47
CA ASN A 145 -4.40 -41.60 23.61
C ASN A 145 -5.08 -42.79 24.33
N SER A 146 -5.54 -43.81 23.59
CA SER A 146 -6.14 -45.01 24.16
C SER A 146 -5.12 -45.80 24.94
N ASN A 147 -3.89 -45.92 24.46
CA ASN A 147 -2.79 -46.56 25.15
C ASN A 147 -2.42 -45.77 26.43
N LEU A 148 -2.28 -44.45 26.34
CA LEU A 148 -2.02 -43.60 27.48
C LEU A 148 -3.07 -43.76 28.58
N ALA A 149 -4.35 -43.75 28.20
CA ALA A 149 -5.46 -43.92 29.14
C ALA A 149 -5.42 -45.32 29.80
N ARG A 150 -4.99 -46.36 29.07
CA ARG A 150 -4.80 -47.68 29.64
C ARG A 150 -3.63 -47.68 30.64
N GLU A 151 -2.45 -47.18 30.28
CA GLU A 151 -1.26 -47.12 31.15
C GLU A 151 -1.52 -46.29 32.40
N GLN A 152 -2.24 -45.18 32.32
CA GLN A 152 -2.65 -44.41 33.49
C GLN A 152 -3.48 -45.21 34.47
N ARG A 153 -4.42 -46.07 34.00
CA ARG A 153 -5.20 -46.95 34.87
C ARG A 153 -4.32 -48.05 35.51
N LEU A 154 -3.46 -48.70 34.71
CA LEU A 154 -2.56 -49.76 35.21
C LEU A 154 -1.58 -49.20 36.21
N PHE A 155 -1.01 -48.04 36.01
CA PHE A 155 -0.12 -47.36 36.93
C PHE A 155 -0.84 -47.01 38.24
N SER A 156 -2.06 -46.48 38.16
CA SER A 156 -2.84 -46.16 39.36
C SER A 156 -3.17 -47.40 40.23
N GLN A 157 -3.28 -48.55 39.57
CA GLN A 157 -3.48 -49.87 40.20
C GLN A 157 -2.15 -50.54 40.64
N ARG A 158 -1.01 -49.85 40.42
CA ARG A 158 0.35 -50.37 40.71
C ARG A 158 0.72 -51.67 39.94
N VAL A 159 0.12 -51.85 38.76
CA VAL A 159 0.36 -53.01 37.87
C VAL A 159 1.45 -52.70 36.86
N SER A 160 1.57 -51.45 36.40
CA SER A 160 2.52 -50.99 35.41
C SER A 160 3.60 -50.09 36.03
N PRO A 161 4.88 -50.17 35.62
CA PRO A 161 5.93 -49.27 36.08
C PRO A 161 5.74 -47.86 35.52
N GLU A 162 6.31 -46.88 36.22
CA GLU A 162 6.24 -45.45 35.80
C GLU A 162 6.84 -45.21 34.40
N GLN A 163 7.86 -45.99 34.03
CA GLN A 163 8.52 -45.91 32.73
C GLN A 163 7.53 -46.13 31.58
N ASP A 164 6.60 -47.08 31.71
CA ASP A 164 5.57 -47.37 30.66
C ASP A 164 4.57 -46.22 30.55
N LEU A 165 4.19 -45.62 31.68
CA LEU A 165 3.34 -44.42 31.66
C LEU A 165 4.05 -43.24 31.00
N ILE A 166 5.34 -43.01 31.27
CA ILE A 166 6.13 -41.96 30.63
C ILE A 166 6.21 -42.22 29.12
N ALA A 167 6.52 -43.45 28.72
CA ALA A 167 6.57 -43.83 27.29
C ALA A 167 5.26 -43.61 26.59
N ALA A 168 4.12 -44.02 27.17
CA ALA A 168 2.80 -43.81 26.60
C ALA A 168 2.43 -42.32 26.50
N ARG A 169 2.82 -41.49 27.47
CA ARG A 169 2.64 -40.04 27.47
C ARG A 169 3.42 -39.36 26.35
N THR A 170 4.70 -39.79 26.18
CA THR A 170 5.56 -39.29 25.11
C THR A 170 4.99 -39.64 23.75
N ALA A 171 4.58 -40.92 23.53
CA ALA A 171 3.97 -41.35 22.28
C ALA A 171 2.69 -40.58 21.92
N ALA A 172 1.85 -40.29 22.92
CA ALA A 172 0.65 -39.46 22.71
C ALA A 172 1.01 -38.00 22.33
N THR A 173 2.08 -37.46 22.92
CA THR A 173 2.57 -36.13 22.59
C THR A 173 3.12 -36.06 21.16
N GLU A 174 3.96 -37.03 20.79
CA GLU A 174 4.49 -37.15 19.42
C GLU A 174 3.40 -37.28 18.38
N ALA A 175 2.40 -38.14 18.61
CA ALA A 175 1.26 -38.31 17.70
C ALA A 175 0.44 -37.00 17.58
N ARG A 176 0.32 -36.21 18.66
CA ARG A 176 -0.36 -34.91 18.64
C ARG A 176 0.41 -33.89 17.80
N ILE A 177 1.73 -33.87 17.89
CA ILE A 177 2.61 -33.02 17.09
C ILE A 177 2.50 -33.41 15.62
N ALA A 178 2.53 -34.69 15.29
CA ALA A 178 2.39 -35.20 13.93
C ALA A 178 1.03 -34.79 13.29
N LEU A 179 -0.08 -34.91 14.04
CA LEU A 179 -1.37 -34.44 13.58
C LEU A 179 -1.39 -32.92 13.34
N ARG A 180 -0.79 -32.13 14.23
CA ARG A 180 -0.71 -30.69 14.04
C ARG A 180 0.08 -30.32 12.80
N LEU A 181 1.19 -30.98 12.54
CA LEU A 181 1.98 -30.79 11.32
C LEU A 181 1.16 -31.09 10.06
N ALA A 182 0.50 -32.22 9.99
CA ALA A 182 -0.34 -32.61 8.86
C ALA A 182 -1.48 -31.60 8.62
N GLN A 183 -2.12 -31.13 9.70
CA GLN A 183 -3.15 -30.08 9.62
C GLN A 183 -2.63 -28.75 9.09
N GLN A 184 -1.42 -28.35 9.48
CA GLN A 184 -0.79 -27.13 8.99
C GLN A 184 -0.45 -27.22 7.50
N GLN A 185 -0.02 -28.42 7.03
CA GLN A 185 0.24 -28.64 5.60
C GLN A 185 -1.05 -28.51 4.77
N VAL A 186 -2.16 -29.09 5.23
CA VAL A 186 -3.47 -28.91 4.57
C VAL A 186 -3.89 -27.43 4.59
N ALA A 187 -3.73 -26.74 5.73
CA ALA A 187 -4.10 -25.32 5.85
C ALA A 187 -3.27 -24.41 4.93
N ALA A 188 -2.00 -24.74 4.71
CA ALA A 188 -1.13 -24.01 3.78
C ALA A 188 -1.57 -24.22 2.31
N ALA A 189 -2.07 -25.41 1.96
CA ALA A 189 -2.58 -25.70 0.63
C ALA A 189 -3.99 -25.12 0.37
N GLY A 190 -4.75 -24.83 1.45
CA GLY A 190 -6.12 -24.30 1.40
C GLY A 190 -6.96 -24.83 2.56
N THR A 191 -8.27 -24.82 2.41
CA THR A 191 -9.20 -25.38 3.42
C THR A 191 -9.92 -26.61 2.86
N GLY A 192 -10.53 -27.42 3.74
CA GLY A 192 -11.26 -28.61 3.34
C GLY A 192 -12.32 -28.34 2.27
N GLY A 193 -12.25 -29.00 1.15
CA GLY A 193 -13.14 -28.86 -0.01
C GLY A 193 -14.31 -29.84 -0.08
N GLY A 194 -14.58 -30.56 1.03
CA GLY A 194 -15.69 -31.54 1.08
C GLY A 194 -15.34 -32.94 0.58
N GLY A 195 -14.07 -33.31 0.49
CA GLY A 195 -13.60 -34.64 0.11
C GLY A 195 -12.09 -34.76 0.25
N LEU A 196 -11.56 -36.01 0.25
CA LEU A 196 -10.13 -36.27 0.44
C LEU A 196 -9.28 -35.66 -0.70
N ASN A 197 -9.79 -35.62 -1.91
CA ASN A 197 -9.08 -35.11 -3.09
C ASN A 197 -9.41 -33.65 -3.40
N ARG A 198 -10.16 -32.96 -2.53
CA ARG A 198 -10.64 -31.60 -2.77
C ARG A 198 -10.11 -30.63 -1.72
N ILE A 199 -9.73 -29.45 -2.19
CA ILE A 199 -9.28 -28.37 -1.35
C ILE A 199 -9.97 -27.08 -1.76
N GLY A 200 -10.40 -26.27 -0.77
CA GLY A 200 -11.04 -24.99 -0.99
C GLY A 200 -10.01 -23.88 -1.03
N ILE A 201 -10.07 -23.06 -2.06
CA ILE A 201 -9.32 -21.82 -2.16
C ILE A 201 -10.13 -20.72 -1.47
N VAL A 202 -9.55 -20.09 -0.48
CA VAL A 202 -10.25 -19.11 0.38
C VAL A 202 -9.76 -17.69 0.14
N ALA A 203 -10.64 -16.72 0.41
CA ALA A 203 -10.31 -15.31 0.36
C ALA A 203 -9.37 -14.94 1.53
N PRO A 204 -8.20 -14.33 1.26
CA PRO A 204 -7.26 -13.90 2.31
C PRO A 204 -7.75 -12.67 3.08
N MET A 205 -8.65 -11.90 2.48
CA MET A 205 -9.22 -10.67 3.04
C MET A 205 -10.69 -10.53 2.69
N SER A 206 -11.40 -9.66 3.41
CA SER A 206 -12.76 -9.23 3.04
C SER A 206 -12.69 -8.15 1.97
N GLY A 207 -13.61 -8.18 1.01
CA GLY A 207 -13.66 -7.22 -0.10
C GLY A 207 -14.60 -7.66 -1.20
N GLN A 208 -14.24 -7.39 -2.43
CA GLN A 208 -14.99 -7.75 -3.63
C GLN A 208 -14.07 -8.44 -4.64
N VAL A 209 -14.60 -9.41 -5.37
CA VAL A 209 -13.87 -10.06 -6.47
C VAL A 209 -13.81 -9.10 -7.66
N ILE A 210 -12.63 -8.57 -7.95
CA ILE A 210 -12.39 -7.63 -9.07
C ILE A 210 -11.78 -8.29 -10.30
N GLY A 211 -11.26 -9.51 -10.15
CA GLY A 211 -10.72 -10.31 -11.27
C GLY A 211 -10.94 -11.79 -11.03
N ARG A 212 -11.17 -12.52 -12.11
CA ARG A 212 -11.25 -13.98 -12.14
C ARG A 212 -10.57 -14.48 -13.41
N SER A 213 -9.48 -15.21 -13.24
CA SER A 213 -8.64 -15.75 -14.34
C SER A 213 -8.87 -17.24 -14.58
N VAL A 214 -9.88 -17.84 -13.92
CA VAL A 214 -10.13 -19.28 -13.93
C VAL A 214 -11.57 -19.59 -14.33
N VAL A 215 -11.76 -20.72 -15.04
CA VAL A 215 -13.07 -21.25 -15.42
C VAL A 215 -13.29 -22.64 -14.83
N LEU A 216 -14.56 -23.02 -14.71
CA LEU A 216 -14.93 -24.34 -14.22
C LEU A 216 -14.38 -25.44 -15.14
N GLY A 217 -13.81 -26.50 -14.56
CA GLY A 217 -13.21 -27.61 -15.29
C GLY A 217 -11.77 -27.39 -15.76
N GLN A 218 -11.24 -26.18 -15.63
CA GLN A 218 -9.86 -25.85 -15.98
C GLN A 218 -8.87 -26.54 -15.05
N THR A 219 -7.77 -27.03 -15.59
CA THR A 219 -6.61 -27.48 -14.82
C THR A 219 -5.69 -26.30 -14.60
N VAL A 220 -5.28 -26.08 -13.35
CA VAL A 220 -4.40 -25.00 -12.91
C VAL A 220 -3.14 -25.57 -12.30
N ALA A 221 -2.02 -24.90 -12.51
CA ALA A 221 -0.77 -25.21 -11.85
C ALA A 221 -0.73 -24.60 -10.44
N ALA A 222 0.20 -25.04 -9.61
CA ALA A 222 0.57 -24.30 -8.41
C ALA A 222 0.99 -22.88 -8.78
N ASP A 223 0.71 -21.90 -7.89
CA ASP A 223 0.98 -20.45 -8.04
C ASP A 223 0.18 -19.75 -9.17
N ALA A 224 -0.68 -20.47 -9.91
CA ALA A 224 -1.55 -19.83 -10.89
C ALA A 224 -2.53 -18.85 -10.22
N GLU A 225 -2.63 -17.62 -10.74
CA GLU A 225 -3.63 -16.64 -10.31
C GLU A 225 -5.04 -17.13 -10.65
N LEU A 226 -5.91 -17.21 -9.66
CA LEU A 226 -7.30 -17.64 -9.79
C LEU A 226 -8.28 -16.48 -9.68
N PHE A 227 -8.06 -15.64 -8.68
CA PHE A 227 -8.90 -14.49 -8.39
C PHE A 227 -8.04 -13.28 -7.99
N ARG A 228 -8.63 -12.11 -8.17
CA ARG A 228 -8.13 -10.86 -7.59
C ARG A 228 -9.21 -10.25 -6.74
N VAL A 229 -8.88 -9.95 -5.50
CA VAL A 229 -9.79 -9.42 -4.49
C VAL A 229 -9.33 -8.03 -4.09
N ALA A 230 -10.25 -7.07 -4.01
CA ALA A 230 -9.94 -5.73 -3.53
C ALA A 230 -10.90 -5.29 -2.45
N ASN A 231 -10.38 -4.56 -1.49
CA ASN A 231 -11.16 -3.79 -0.55
C ASN A 231 -11.46 -2.43 -1.20
N LEU A 232 -12.72 -2.22 -1.59
CA LEU A 232 -13.16 -0.99 -2.26
C LEU A 232 -13.60 0.11 -1.27
N SER A 233 -13.33 -0.04 0.03
CA SER A 233 -13.58 1.01 1.02
C SER A 233 -12.61 2.20 0.87
N SER A 234 -11.44 1.96 0.30
CA SER A 234 -10.47 2.97 -0.11
C SER A 234 -10.08 2.75 -1.57
N VAL A 235 -9.91 3.84 -2.29
CA VAL A 235 -9.45 3.85 -3.69
C VAL A 235 -8.31 4.85 -3.81
N SER A 236 -7.39 4.57 -4.71
CA SER A 236 -6.33 5.51 -5.09
C SER A 236 -6.75 6.28 -6.35
N LEU A 237 -6.22 7.47 -6.46
CA LEU A 237 -6.39 8.32 -7.63
C LEU A 237 -5.01 8.63 -8.17
N SER A 238 -4.78 8.29 -9.43
CA SER A 238 -3.60 8.70 -10.17
C SER A 238 -3.96 9.85 -11.12
N LEU A 239 -3.11 10.87 -11.13
CA LEU A 239 -3.27 12.04 -11.99
C LEU A 239 -1.90 12.50 -12.49
N ASN A 240 -1.88 13.09 -13.69
CA ASN A 240 -0.68 13.66 -14.26
C ASN A 240 -0.64 15.16 -14.00
N LEU A 241 0.35 15.59 -13.22
CA LEU A 241 0.60 16.98 -12.88
C LEU A 241 1.65 17.56 -13.85
N GLN A 242 1.40 18.76 -14.37
CA GLN A 242 2.42 19.45 -15.18
C GLN A 242 3.55 19.94 -14.30
N ALA A 243 4.78 19.91 -14.82
CA ALA A 243 5.99 20.28 -14.08
C ALA A 243 5.93 21.70 -13.48
N GLN A 244 5.27 22.64 -14.18
CA GLN A 244 5.07 24.02 -13.72
C GLN A 244 4.18 24.11 -12.46
N ASP A 245 3.30 23.15 -12.22
CA ASP A 245 2.37 23.12 -11.10
C ASP A 245 2.88 22.22 -9.94
N ALA A 246 3.95 21.45 -10.17
CA ALA A 246 4.49 20.52 -9.20
C ALA A 246 4.88 21.20 -7.87
N GLY A 247 5.42 22.42 -7.94
CA GLY A 247 5.80 23.20 -6.75
C GLY A 247 4.62 23.67 -5.88
N ARG A 248 3.40 23.63 -6.42
CA ARG A 248 2.17 24.06 -5.72
C ARG A 248 1.48 22.92 -4.98
N VAL A 249 1.84 21.67 -5.29
CA VAL A 249 1.22 20.47 -4.76
C VAL A 249 2.17 19.79 -3.76
N ARG A 250 1.68 19.46 -2.59
CA ARG A 250 2.48 18.80 -1.55
C ARG A 250 1.79 17.54 -1.04
N PRO A 251 2.55 16.49 -0.69
CA PRO A 251 2.00 15.35 0.04
C PRO A 251 1.28 15.83 1.31
N GLY A 252 0.13 15.24 1.59
CA GLY A 252 -0.72 15.63 2.70
C GLY A 252 -1.78 16.68 2.38
N ALA A 253 -1.70 17.38 1.24
CA ALA A 253 -2.71 18.33 0.82
C ALA A 253 -4.05 17.64 0.49
N THR A 254 -5.14 18.35 0.76
CA THR A 254 -6.50 17.87 0.50
C THR A 254 -6.95 18.36 -0.88
N VAL A 255 -7.52 17.47 -1.67
CA VAL A 255 -8.06 17.76 -3.00
C VAL A 255 -9.53 17.38 -3.07
N SER A 256 -10.29 18.16 -3.84
CA SER A 256 -11.69 17.84 -4.15
C SER A 256 -11.76 17.03 -5.43
N VAL A 257 -12.45 15.90 -5.37
CA VAL A 257 -12.65 15.00 -6.50
C VAL A 257 -14.10 15.06 -6.94
N LYS A 258 -14.32 15.28 -8.24
CA LYS A 258 -15.65 15.25 -8.84
C LYS A 258 -15.75 14.02 -9.74
N ALA A 259 -16.69 13.13 -9.45
CA ALA A 259 -16.93 11.93 -10.24
C ALA A 259 -18.41 11.61 -10.32
N GLY A 260 -18.96 11.46 -11.52
CA GLY A 260 -20.35 11.07 -11.72
C GLY A 260 -21.38 11.97 -11.02
N GLY A 261 -21.13 13.27 -10.94
CA GLY A 261 -22.01 14.24 -10.25
C GLY A 261 -21.88 14.22 -8.72
N ARG A 262 -20.96 13.42 -8.16
CA ARG A 262 -20.67 13.38 -6.73
C ARG A 262 -19.36 14.10 -6.43
N HIS A 263 -19.27 14.67 -5.24
CA HIS A 263 -18.06 15.28 -4.71
C HIS A 263 -17.51 14.41 -3.59
N ALA A 264 -16.21 14.18 -3.63
CA ALA A 264 -15.47 13.49 -2.59
C ALA A 264 -14.19 14.27 -2.28
N THR A 265 -13.63 14.02 -1.11
CA THR A 265 -12.37 14.61 -0.69
C THR A 265 -11.31 13.51 -0.67
N ALA A 266 -10.16 13.77 -1.26
CA ALA A 266 -9.01 12.88 -1.25
C ALA A 266 -7.80 13.61 -0.65
N LYS A 267 -6.80 12.84 -0.20
CA LYS A 267 -5.55 13.34 0.34
C LYS A 267 -4.41 12.89 -0.56
N ILE A 268 -3.52 13.81 -0.89
CA ILE A 268 -2.33 13.50 -1.69
C ILE A 268 -1.37 12.69 -0.84
N THR A 269 -1.04 11.48 -1.27
CA THR A 269 -0.11 10.60 -0.56
C THR A 269 1.31 10.73 -1.10
N PHE A 270 1.45 10.91 -2.41
CA PHE A 270 2.76 10.94 -3.07
C PHE A 270 2.74 11.85 -4.29
N VAL A 271 3.88 12.48 -4.58
CA VAL A 271 4.16 13.25 -5.81
C VAL A 271 5.51 12.77 -6.31
N SER A 272 5.55 12.25 -7.56
CA SER A 272 6.78 11.76 -8.22
C SER A 272 7.27 12.75 -9.26
#